data_72142fb8b817e273302ce3276b19d95d
#
_entry.id   72142fb8b817e273302ce3276b19d95d
#
_cell.length_a   1.000
_cell.length_b   1.000
_cell.length_c   1.000
_cell.angle_alpha   90.00
_cell.angle_beta   90.00
_cell.angle_gamma   90.00
#
_symmetry.space_group_name_H-M   'P 1'
#
loop_
_entity.id
_entity.type
_entity.pdbx_description
1 polymer ?
#
loop_
_entity_poly.entity_id
_entity_poly.type
_entity_poly.pdbx_seq_one_letter_code
_entity_poly.pdbx_strand_id
1 'polypeptide(L)'
;MANENIGVYEPGRDLSGRASAAVIGKRFLKISGNRSSGNIAVAHADAAGRVCGVSKYDAASGDIVGVARGNSRVTFVTAAANIAAFAEVEVGTAGQAITKTSGIAVGYAVTAATSGGDAEISLY
;
A
#
# COMPACT_ATOMS: atom_id res chain seq x y z
N MET A 1 -2.14 16.60 -6.28
CA MET A 1 -2.01 15.34 -5.53
C MET A 1 -0.54 14.97 -5.46
N ALA A 2 -0.03 14.85 -4.25
CA ALA A 2 1.37 14.47 -4.05
C ALA A 2 1.50 12.94 -3.92
N ASN A 3 2.72 12.44 -4.00
CA ASN A 3 3.07 11.02 -3.87
C ASN A 3 2.30 10.12 -4.84
N GLU A 4 2.15 10.58 -6.08
CA GLU A 4 1.49 9.78 -7.10
C GLU A 4 2.25 8.49 -7.34
N ASN A 5 1.51 7.39 -7.39
CA ASN A 5 2.06 6.05 -7.54
C ASN A 5 1.72 5.54 -8.93
N ILE A 6 2.66 5.70 -9.86
CA ILE A 6 2.55 5.14 -11.20
C ILE A 6 3.19 3.77 -11.14
N GLY A 7 2.39 2.73 -11.30
CA GLY A 7 2.85 1.36 -11.12
C GLY A 7 3.89 0.92 -12.14
N VAL A 8 4.55 -0.17 -11.85
CA VAL A 8 5.58 -0.78 -12.71
C VAL A 8 4.91 -1.80 -13.66
N TYR A 9 4.12 -2.70 -13.12
CA TYR A 9 3.29 -3.65 -13.87
C TYR A 9 1.90 -3.63 -13.24
N GLU A 10 0.85 -3.51 -14.04
CA GLU A 10 -0.48 -3.18 -13.55
C GLU A 10 -1.60 -4.14 -13.98
N PRO A 11 -1.52 -5.44 -13.63
CA PRO A 11 -2.71 -6.28 -13.72
C PRO A 11 -3.71 -5.88 -12.64
N GLY A 12 -4.99 -6.12 -12.90
CA GLY A 12 -6.06 -5.76 -11.98
C GLY A 12 -6.58 -4.35 -12.26
N ARG A 13 -7.31 -3.79 -11.31
CA ARG A 13 -7.96 -2.49 -11.47
C ARG A 13 -7.73 -1.60 -10.27
N ASP A 14 -7.61 -0.31 -10.53
CA ASP A 14 -7.69 0.70 -9.48
C ASP A 14 -9.13 0.80 -9.00
N LEU A 15 -9.30 1.00 -7.70
CA LEU A 15 -10.58 1.31 -7.08
C LEU A 15 -10.53 2.71 -6.50
N SER A 16 -11.72 3.29 -6.33
CA SER A 16 -11.85 4.52 -5.55
C SER A 16 -12.24 4.16 -4.12
N GLY A 17 -11.43 4.60 -3.17
CA GLY A 17 -11.73 4.50 -1.75
C GLY A 17 -12.02 5.87 -1.17
N ARG A 18 -12.63 5.91 0.01
CA ARG A 18 -12.77 7.14 0.77
C ARG A 18 -11.88 7.06 2.01
N ALA A 19 -10.98 8.01 2.14
CA ALA A 19 -10.05 8.04 3.26
C ALA A 19 -10.80 8.36 4.56
N SER A 20 -10.73 7.46 5.54
CA SER A 20 -11.33 7.70 6.86
C SER A 20 -10.40 8.48 7.80
N ALA A 21 -9.14 8.60 7.41
CA ALA A 21 -8.12 9.43 8.03
C ALA A 21 -7.17 9.88 6.93
N ALA A 22 -6.29 10.84 7.17
CA ALA A 22 -5.34 11.29 6.17
C ALA A 22 -4.51 10.11 5.65
N VAL A 23 -4.39 10.00 4.34
CA VAL A 23 -3.64 8.94 3.66
C VAL A 23 -2.48 9.57 2.90
N ILE A 24 -1.31 8.95 3.03
CA ILE A 24 -0.13 9.27 2.23
C ILE A 24 -0.07 8.27 1.08
N GLY A 25 0.31 8.72 -0.11
CA GLY A 25 0.49 7.84 -1.26
C GLY A 25 1.60 6.83 -1.02
N LYS A 26 1.59 5.72 -1.77
CA LYS A 26 2.59 4.65 -1.66
C LYS A 26 2.60 3.99 -0.29
N ARG A 27 1.43 3.75 0.25
CA ARG A 27 1.25 3.07 1.54
C ARG A 27 0.26 1.94 1.42
N PHE A 28 0.50 0.86 2.12
CA PHE A 28 -0.50 -0.20 2.25
C PHE A 28 -1.74 0.33 2.95
N LEU A 29 -2.90 -0.06 2.45
CA LEU A 29 -4.20 0.36 2.99
C LEU A 29 -4.98 -0.85 3.49
N LYS A 30 -5.82 -0.59 4.49
CA LYS A 30 -6.81 -1.54 5.00
C LYS A 30 -8.22 -1.02 4.74
N ILE A 31 -9.20 -1.91 4.79
CA ILE A 31 -10.60 -1.52 4.95
C ILE A 31 -10.76 -1.06 6.40
N SER A 32 -11.13 0.19 6.59
CA SER A 32 -11.18 0.80 7.94
C SER A 32 -12.58 0.83 8.54
N GLY A 33 -13.58 0.34 7.81
CA GLY A 33 -14.98 0.31 8.28
C GLY A 33 -15.93 0.01 7.14
N ASN A 34 -17.20 0.28 7.36
CA ASN A 34 -18.22 0.09 6.33
C ASN A 34 -18.08 1.16 5.24
N ARG A 35 -18.66 0.89 4.07
CA ARG A 35 -18.66 1.85 2.97
C ARG A 35 -19.14 3.22 3.44
N SER A 36 -18.52 4.25 2.91
CA SER A 36 -18.88 5.64 3.14
C SER A 36 -19.22 6.28 1.81
N SER A 37 -20.44 6.78 1.67
CA SER A 37 -20.94 7.42 0.45
C SER A 37 -20.70 6.57 -0.82
N GLY A 38 -20.92 5.26 -0.69
CA GLY A 38 -20.80 4.32 -1.81
C GLY A 38 -19.41 3.80 -2.09
N ASN A 39 -18.38 4.33 -1.44
CA ASN A 39 -16.99 3.91 -1.62
C ASN A 39 -16.51 3.07 -0.43
N ILE A 40 -15.55 2.19 -0.67
CA ILE A 40 -14.88 1.50 0.44
C ILE A 40 -14.18 2.52 1.33
N ALA A 41 -14.25 2.33 2.63
CA ALA A 41 -13.55 3.18 3.58
C ALA A 41 -12.16 2.61 3.81
N VAL A 42 -11.13 3.44 3.67
CA VAL A 42 -9.73 3.00 3.75
C VAL A 42 -8.91 3.89 4.67
N ALA A 43 -7.88 3.31 5.25
CA ALA A 43 -6.85 3.99 6.03
C ALA A 43 -5.54 3.22 5.87
N HIS A 44 -4.43 3.76 6.40
CA HIS A 44 -3.17 3.04 6.41
C HIS A 44 -3.36 1.68 7.10
N ALA A 45 -2.80 0.63 6.52
CA ALA A 45 -2.90 -0.71 7.08
C ALA A 45 -2.22 -0.79 8.45
N ASP A 46 -2.75 -1.66 9.31
CA ASP A 46 -2.14 -1.92 10.61
C ASP A 46 -0.83 -2.68 10.46
N ALA A 47 0.13 -2.42 11.33
CA ALA A 47 1.39 -3.16 11.35
C ALA A 47 1.10 -4.66 11.45
N ALA A 48 1.80 -5.45 10.63
CA ALA A 48 1.64 -6.90 10.52
C ALA A 48 0.26 -7.37 10.05
N GLY A 49 -0.60 -6.46 9.61
CA GLY A 49 -1.99 -6.74 9.26
C GLY A 49 -2.21 -7.06 7.78
N ARG A 50 -3.48 -7.21 7.43
CA ARG A 50 -3.92 -7.45 6.06
C ARG A 50 -3.97 -6.16 5.27
N VAL A 51 -3.95 -6.29 3.94
CA VAL A 51 -3.91 -5.18 3.00
C VAL A 51 -5.04 -5.33 1.98
N CYS A 52 -5.76 -4.24 1.72
CA CYS A 52 -6.76 -4.22 0.64
C CYS A 52 -6.20 -3.63 -0.66
N GLY A 53 -5.06 -2.98 -0.59
CA GLY A 53 -4.41 -2.35 -1.74
C GLY A 53 -3.37 -1.34 -1.29
N VAL A 54 -2.91 -0.52 -2.25
CA VAL A 54 -1.88 0.49 -2.02
C VAL A 54 -2.40 1.84 -2.49
N SER A 55 -2.18 2.90 -1.71
CA SER A 55 -2.63 4.24 -2.06
C SER A 55 -1.87 4.79 -3.26
N LYS A 56 -2.61 5.43 -4.17
CA LYS A 56 -2.07 5.98 -5.41
C LYS A 56 -1.56 7.41 -5.26
N TYR A 57 -2.02 8.13 -4.23
CA TYR A 57 -1.63 9.53 -3.96
C TYR A 57 -2.12 9.94 -2.58
N ASP A 58 -1.68 11.12 -2.14
CA ASP A 58 -2.11 11.66 -0.85
C ASP A 58 -3.58 12.08 -0.89
N ALA A 59 -4.29 11.83 0.20
CA ALA A 59 -5.67 12.28 0.36
C ALA A 59 -5.92 12.70 1.81
N ALA A 60 -6.67 13.79 1.98
CA ALA A 60 -7.12 14.20 3.28
C ALA A 60 -8.27 13.31 3.76
N SER A 61 -8.51 13.29 5.07
CA SER A 61 -9.68 12.58 5.63
C SER A 61 -10.97 13.05 4.96
N GLY A 62 -11.78 12.11 4.52
CA GLY A 62 -13.03 12.37 3.81
C GLY A 62 -12.91 12.44 2.29
N ASP A 63 -11.72 12.54 1.75
CA ASP A 63 -11.51 12.64 0.31
C ASP A 63 -11.43 11.27 -0.35
N ILE A 64 -11.66 11.25 -1.66
CA ILE A 64 -11.47 10.05 -2.47
C ILE A 64 -9.98 9.80 -2.67
N VAL A 65 -9.56 8.55 -2.57
CA VAL A 65 -8.21 8.13 -2.86
C VAL A 65 -8.22 6.92 -3.79
N GLY A 66 -7.36 6.93 -4.80
CA GLY A 66 -7.16 5.77 -5.67
C GLY A 66 -6.46 4.66 -4.90
N VAL A 67 -6.95 3.43 -5.09
CA VAL A 67 -6.41 2.23 -4.45
C VAL A 67 -5.94 1.27 -5.55
N ALA A 68 -4.64 1.01 -5.59
CA ALA A 68 -4.06 0.05 -6.53
C ALA A 68 -4.26 -1.36 -5.98
N ARG A 69 -4.86 -2.23 -6.78
CA ARG A 69 -5.14 -3.63 -6.42
C ARG A 69 -4.78 -4.56 -7.56
N GLY A 70 -4.66 -5.81 -7.24
CA GLY A 70 -4.45 -6.86 -8.23
C GLY A 70 -3.33 -7.81 -7.80
N ASN A 71 -3.59 -9.10 -7.92
CA ASN A 71 -2.58 -10.13 -7.71
C ASN A 71 -1.46 -9.94 -8.74
N SER A 72 -0.22 -10.01 -8.33
CA SER A 72 0.95 -9.80 -9.17
C SER A 72 1.12 -8.38 -9.72
N ARG A 73 0.33 -7.43 -9.26
CA ARG A 73 0.55 -6.02 -9.59
C ARG A 73 1.81 -5.53 -8.89
N VAL A 74 2.67 -4.84 -9.63
CA VAL A 74 3.91 -4.27 -9.07
C VAL A 74 3.73 -2.77 -8.93
N THR A 75 3.73 -2.29 -7.71
CA THR A 75 3.53 -0.89 -7.40
C THR A 75 4.51 -0.44 -6.32
N PHE A 76 4.65 0.86 -6.14
CA PHE A 76 5.58 1.42 -5.16
C PHE A 76 4.95 1.48 -3.77
N VAL A 77 5.73 1.07 -2.77
CA VAL A 77 5.37 1.25 -1.35
C VAL A 77 6.61 1.79 -0.63
N THR A 78 6.45 2.85 0.13
CA THR A 78 7.55 3.41 0.91
C THR A 78 8.10 2.37 1.87
N ALA A 79 9.43 2.15 1.85
CA ALA A 79 10.10 1.21 2.74
C ALA A 79 10.44 1.88 4.07
N ALA A 80 10.09 1.23 5.18
CA ALA A 80 10.46 1.70 6.52
C ALA A 80 11.83 1.20 6.96
N ALA A 81 12.39 0.24 6.23
CA ALA A 81 13.70 -0.34 6.50
C ALA A 81 14.26 -0.88 5.19
N ASN A 82 15.53 -1.28 5.16
CA ASN A 82 16.11 -1.91 3.98
C ASN A 82 15.40 -3.24 3.69
N ILE A 83 15.14 -3.49 2.41
CA ILE A 83 14.47 -4.70 1.94
C ILE A 83 15.33 -5.30 0.82
N ALA A 84 15.67 -6.56 0.94
CA ALA A 84 16.45 -7.26 -0.09
C ALA A 84 15.56 -7.65 -1.28
N ALA A 85 16.16 -7.81 -2.44
CA ALA A 85 15.45 -8.30 -3.61
C ALA A 85 14.83 -9.68 -3.30
N PHE A 86 13.61 -9.88 -3.75
CA PHE A 86 12.80 -11.09 -3.57
C PHE A 86 12.39 -11.39 -2.12
N ALA A 87 12.72 -10.53 -1.15
CA ALA A 87 12.24 -10.71 0.21
C ALA A 87 10.73 -10.50 0.29
N GLU A 88 10.02 -11.37 1.00
CA GLU A 88 8.62 -11.13 1.31
C GLU A 88 8.49 -9.94 2.25
N VAL A 89 7.40 -9.19 2.12
CA VAL A 89 7.16 -8.01 2.93
C VAL A 89 5.88 -8.14 3.74
N GLU A 90 5.87 -7.44 4.85
CA GLU A 90 4.69 -7.22 5.69
C GLU A 90 4.51 -5.72 5.91
N VAL A 91 3.39 -5.34 6.51
CA VAL A 91 3.10 -3.94 6.82
C VAL A 91 3.88 -3.53 8.07
N GLY A 92 4.59 -2.42 7.95
CA GLY A 92 5.26 -1.76 9.08
C GLY A 92 4.48 -0.56 9.58
N THR A 93 5.18 0.41 10.15
CA THR A 93 4.59 1.65 10.67
C THR A 93 3.92 2.45 9.55
N ALA A 94 2.71 2.96 9.81
CA ALA A 94 1.98 3.85 8.91
C ALA A 94 1.82 3.31 7.48
N GLY A 95 1.58 2.02 7.35
CA GLY A 95 1.37 1.38 6.05
C GLY A 95 2.61 1.22 5.18
N GLN A 96 3.79 1.45 5.71
CA GLN A 96 5.05 1.25 4.98
C GLN A 96 5.40 -0.22 4.88
N ALA A 97 6.32 -0.57 3.99
CA ALA A 97 6.76 -1.95 3.81
C ALA A 97 7.99 -2.25 4.66
N ILE A 98 8.02 -3.42 5.25
CA ILE A 98 9.20 -3.99 5.90
C ILE A 98 9.36 -5.44 5.48
N THR A 99 10.55 -5.99 5.65
CA THR A 99 10.78 -7.41 5.42
C THR A 99 9.90 -8.22 6.39
N LYS A 100 9.24 -9.25 5.86
CA LYS A 100 8.36 -10.09 6.67
C LYS A 100 9.13 -10.76 7.80
N THR A 101 8.56 -10.69 9.00
CA THR A 101 9.02 -11.46 10.15
C THR A 101 7.87 -12.36 10.65
N SER A 102 6.97 -11.82 11.46
CA SER A 102 5.86 -12.58 12.05
C SER A 102 4.49 -12.15 11.54
N GLY A 103 4.42 -11.11 10.73
CA GLY A 103 3.16 -10.62 10.19
C GLY A 103 2.70 -11.38 8.95
N ILE A 104 1.66 -10.85 8.31
CA ILE A 104 1.09 -11.46 7.11
C ILE A 104 1.92 -11.01 5.90
N ALA A 105 2.38 -11.97 5.08
CA ALA A 105 3.05 -11.66 3.83
C ALA A 105 2.04 -11.05 2.86
N VAL A 106 2.29 -9.82 2.39
CA VAL A 106 1.39 -9.08 1.50
C VAL A 106 1.96 -8.91 0.10
N GLY A 107 3.20 -9.30 -0.11
CA GLY A 107 3.87 -9.22 -1.39
C GLY A 107 5.35 -9.53 -1.25
N TYR A 108 6.11 -9.28 -2.31
CA TYR A 108 7.58 -9.41 -2.25
C TYR A 108 8.23 -8.28 -3.04
N ALA A 109 9.47 -7.94 -2.68
CA ALA A 109 10.22 -6.90 -3.37
C ALA A 109 10.79 -7.44 -4.69
N VAL A 110 10.54 -6.72 -5.78
CA VAL A 110 11.07 -7.08 -7.10
C VAL A 110 12.56 -6.76 -7.20
N THR A 111 12.98 -5.74 -6.49
CA THR A 111 14.39 -5.32 -6.40
C THR A 111 14.65 -4.77 -5.01
N ALA A 112 15.91 -4.62 -4.63
CA ALA A 112 16.26 -4.11 -3.30
C ALA A 112 15.80 -2.68 -3.11
N ALA A 113 15.42 -2.33 -1.88
CA ALA A 113 15.04 -0.99 -1.50
C ALA A 113 15.76 -0.57 -0.23
N THR A 114 16.02 0.73 -0.10
CA THR A 114 16.63 1.31 1.10
C THR A 114 15.55 1.97 1.96
N SER A 115 15.81 2.06 3.26
CA SER A 115 14.91 2.72 4.20
C SER A 115 14.58 4.14 3.74
N GLY A 116 13.30 4.48 3.71
CA GLY A 116 12.80 5.78 3.27
C GLY A 116 12.59 5.88 1.75
N GLY A 117 13.11 4.95 0.98
CA GLY A 117 12.93 4.91 -0.48
C GLY A 117 11.65 4.19 -0.87
N ASP A 118 11.37 4.18 -2.18
CA ASP A 118 10.22 3.47 -2.74
C ASP A 118 10.60 2.04 -3.10
N ALA A 119 9.93 1.07 -2.47
CA ALA A 119 10.12 -0.33 -2.81
C ALA A 119 9.14 -0.73 -3.93
N GLU A 120 9.63 -1.47 -4.91
CA GLU A 120 8.79 -2.07 -5.95
C GLU A 120 8.24 -3.38 -5.41
N ILE A 121 6.96 -3.39 -5.06
CA ILE A 121 6.34 -4.55 -4.42
C ILE A 121 5.37 -5.22 -5.38
N SER A 122 5.59 -6.51 -5.62
CA SER A 122 4.62 -7.37 -6.31
C SER A 122 3.59 -7.83 -5.28
N LEU A 123 2.35 -7.43 -5.47
CA LEU A 123 1.26 -7.74 -4.53
C LEU A 123 0.82 -9.20 -4.67
N TYR A 124 0.45 -9.78 -3.55
CA TYR A 124 -0.20 -11.09 -3.50
C TYR A 124 -1.70 -10.99 -3.75
#